data_89fb84df421ec63960d82e9e81c6d5b5
#
_entry.id   89fb84df421ec63960d82e9e81c6d5b5
#
_cell.length_a   1.000
_cell.length_b   1.000
_cell.length_c   1.000
_cell.angle_alpha   90.00
_cell.angle_beta   90.00
_cell.angle_gamma   90.00
#
_symmetry.space_group_name_H-M   'P 1'
#
loop_
_entity.id
_entity.type
_entity.pdbx_description
1 polymer ?
#
loop_
_entity_poly.entity_id
_entity_poly.type
_entity_poly.pdbx_seq_one_letter_code
_entity_poly.pdbx_strand_id
1 'polypeptide(L)'
;MLRHAFIMSVHTNMEQLQVLVTALHFGDVYIHVDKKQEALYQNLKEIYKNNPNVFMVSDRVSVNWSGFSQVQATLKLLELVESTKRKYDYIHFISGQDLPLMSHAQMDAYIESKGVGNQFVEVNDIDSYKWRLTQYSFFRENPNNRKKLYRLTDIALRLIQMPFIRRQNFKGFELYKGSSWFSITYDCMKYIL
;
A
#
# COMPACT_ATOMS: atom_id res chain seq x y z
N MET A 1 -0.67 25.91 -1.50
CA MET A 1 -0.28 24.82 -0.59
C MET A 1 -1.19 23.65 -0.87
N LEU A 2 -0.62 22.52 -1.26
CA LEU A 2 -1.36 21.33 -1.65
C LEU A 2 -1.90 20.60 -0.40
N ARG A 3 -3.01 19.90 -0.56
CA ARG A 3 -3.63 19.08 0.51
C ARG A 3 -3.22 17.63 0.33
N HIS A 4 -2.61 17.07 1.35
CA HIS A 4 -2.05 15.72 1.33
C HIS A 4 -2.80 14.76 2.25
N ALA A 5 -2.99 13.52 1.78
CA ALA A 5 -3.35 12.38 2.60
C ALA A 5 -2.22 11.34 2.56
N PHE A 6 -1.84 10.81 3.70
CA PHE A 6 -0.85 9.74 3.82
C PHE A 6 -1.55 8.46 4.25
N ILE A 7 -1.49 7.43 3.43
CA ILE A 7 -2.07 6.12 3.72
C ILE A 7 -0.96 5.12 4.00
N MET A 8 -1.11 4.30 5.04
CA MET A 8 -0.08 3.33 5.43
C MET A 8 -0.66 2.06 6.04
N SER A 9 -0.03 0.92 5.71
CA SER A 9 -0.30 -0.36 6.37
C SER A 9 0.83 -0.68 7.35
N VAL A 10 0.46 -0.91 8.62
CA VAL A 10 1.42 -1.08 9.73
C VAL A 10 1.20 -2.38 10.48
N HIS A 11 2.27 -2.95 11.04
CA HIS A 11 2.20 -4.20 11.79
C HIS A 11 3.19 -4.26 12.98
N THR A 12 3.98 -3.22 13.20
CA THR A 12 5.00 -3.17 14.25
C THR A 12 5.47 -1.74 14.51
N ASN A 13 6.28 -1.56 15.53
CA ASN A 13 7.05 -0.35 15.85
C ASN A 13 6.18 0.91 16.07
N MET A 14 5.48 0.90 17.19
CA MET A 14 4.61 2.01 17.58
C MET A 14 5.37 3.34 17.74
N GLU A 15 6.58 3.32 18.30
CA GLU A 15 7.39 4.53 18.52
C GLU A 15 7.78 5.19 17.19
N GLN A 16 8.26 4.41 16.23
CA GLN A 16 8.56 4.90 14.88
C GLN A 16 7.34 5.49 14.21
N LEU A 17 6.18 4.84 14.37
CA LEU A 17 4.94 5.31 13.80
C LEU A 17 4.50 6.65 14.39
N GLN A 18 4.66 6.85 15.71
CA GLN A 18 4.36 8.12 16.36
C GLN A 18 5.25 9.27 15.84
N VAL A 19 6.54 8.98 15.65
CA VAL A 19 7.48 9.95 15.04
C VAL A 19 7.04 10.29 13.61
N LEU A 20 6.70 9.28 12.81
CA LEU A 20 6.22 9.48 11.44
C LEU A 20 4.94 10.31 11.40
N VAL A 21 3.91 9.96 12.18
CA VAL A 21 2.65 10.71 12.24
C VAL A 21 2.88 12.16 12.67
N THR A 22 3.78 12.38 13.62
CA THR A 22 4.15 13.74 14.04
C THR A 22 4.83 14.51 12.92
N ALA A 23 5.71 13.86 12.16
CA ALA A 23 6.39 14.50 11.01
C ALA A 23 5.42 14.84 9.87
N LEU A 24 4.30 14.11 9.76
CA LEU A 24 3.27 14.31 8.73
C LEU A 24 2.12 15.24 9.18
N HIS A 25 2.33 16.07 10.21
CA HIS A 25 1.30 16.94 10.81
C HIS A 25 0.62 17.92 9.83
N PHE A 26 1.17 18.09 8.65
CA PHE A 26 0.66 18.96 7.59
C PHE A 26 -0.38 18.28 6.66
N GLY A 27 -0.65 17.00 6.85
CA GLY A 27 -1.64 16.24 6.10
C GLY A 27 -2.48 15.34 6.99
N ASP A 28 -3.46 14.69 6.40
CA ASP A 28 -4.26 13.68 7.08
C ASP A 28 -3.59 12.30 6.95
N VAL A 29 -3.61 11.51 8.02
CA VAL A 29 -2.95 10.21 8.09
C VAL A 29 -3.99 9.10 8.24
N TYR A 30 -3.95 8.12 7.36
CA TYR A 30 -4.85 6.97 7.32
C TYR A 30 -4.07 5.69 7.60
N ILE A 31 -4.46 4.95 8.62
CA ILE A 31 -3.70 3.81 9.13
C ILE A 31 -4.52 2.53 9.05
N HIS A 32 -4.01 1.54 8.35
CA HIS A 32 -4.44 0.16 8.44
C HIS A 32 -3.46 -0.62 9.32
N VAL A 33 -3.90 -1.10 10.48
CA VAL A 33 -3.11 -2.00 11.33
C VAL A 33 -3.43 -3.43 10.96
N ASP A 34 -2.41 -4.26 10.70
CA ASP A 34 -2.61 -5.69 10.42
C ASP A 34 -3.53 -6.30 11.49
N LYS A 35 -4.59 -6.99 11.07
CA LYS A 35 -5.58 -7.60 11.97
C LYS A 35 -4.94 -8.52 13.02
N LYS A 36 -3.79 -9.12 12.72
CA LYS A 36 -3.01 -9.94 13.65
C LYS A 36 -2.40 -9.15 14.82
N GLN A 37 -2.37 -7.82 14.73
CA GLN A 37 -1.74 -6.92 15.71
C GLN A 37 -2.81 -6.15 16.51
N GLU A 38 -3.62 -6.89 17.27
CA GLU A 38 -4.74 -6.28 18.03
C GLU A 38 -4.27 -5.29 19.09
N ALA A 39 -3.25 -5.63 19.86
CA ALA A 39 -2.70 -4.75 20.90
C ALA A 39 -2.18 -3.43 20.30
N LEU A 40 -1.47 -3.48 19.18
CA LEU A 40 -1.00 -2.28 18.47
C LEU A 40 -2.19 -1.41 18.02
N TYR A 41 -3.23 -2.04 17.50
CA TYR A 41 -4.44 -1.32 17.06
C TYR A 41 -5.12 -0.58 18.21
N GLN A 42 -5.34 -1.25 19.33
CA GLN A 42 -6.01 -0.64 20.49
C GLN A 42 -5.17 0.50 21.08
N ASN A 43 -3.85 0.33 21.18
CA ASN A 43 -2.95 1.37 21.64
C ASN A 43 -2.98 2.61 20.73
N LEU A 44 -2.89 2.43 19.41
CA LEU A 44 -2.95 3.54 18.46
C LEU A 44 -4.32 4.23 18.47
N LYS A 45 -5.39 3.46 18.60
CA LYS A 45 -6.75 4.01 18.71
C LYS A 45 -6.90 4.91 19.94
N GLU A 46 -6.32 4.52 21.07
CA GLU A 46 -6.36 5.35 22.29
C GLU A 46 -5.48 6.60 22.14
N ILE A 47 -4.28 6.47 21.58
CA ILE A 47 -3.35 7.59 21.36
C ILE A 47 -3.97 8.65 20.45
N TYR A 48 -4.60 8.22 19.36
CA TYR A 48 -5.09 9.14 18.32
C TYR A 48 -6.60 9.43 18.41
N LYS A 49 -7.30 8.98 19.46
CA LYS A 49 -8.76 9.15 19.60
C LYS A 49 -9.26 10.60 19.44
N ASN A 50 -8.44 11.56 19.85
CA ASN A 50 -8.77 13.00 19.81
C ASN A 50 -8.01 13.75 18.70
N ASN A 51 -7.28 13.04 17.85
CA ASN A 51 -6.56 13.68 16.73
C ASN A 51 -7.46 13.72 15.48
N PRO A 52 -7.91 14.92 15.05
CA PRO A 52 -8.86 15.04 13.95
C PRO A 52 -8.27 14.71 12.59
N ASN A 53 -6.95 14.53 12.49
CA ASN A 53 -6.23 14.27 11.25
C ASN A 53 -5.71 12.83 11.14
N VAL A 54 -5.99 11.96 12.13
CA VAL A 54 -5.60 10.56 12.10
C VAL A 54 -6.82 9.66 12.04
N PHE A 55 -6.89 8.84 11.03
CA PHE A 55 -8.01 7.94 10.74
C PHE A 55 -7.53 6.50 10.74
N MET A 56 -8.30 5.59 11.33
CA MET A 56 -7.93 4.19 11.42
C MET A 56 -8.98 3.30 10.75
N VAL A 57 -8.52 2.35 9.93
CA VAL A 57 -9.39 1.34 9.34
C VAL A 57 -9.92 0.43 10.46
N SER A 58 -11.24 0.33 10.58
CA SER A 58 -11.90 -0.56 11.55
C SER A 58 -12.06 -1.99 11.03
N ASP A 59 -12.43 -2.13 9.75
CA ASP A 59 -12.55 -3.43 9.06
C ASP A 59 -11.19 -3.86 8.51
N ARG A 60 -10.32 -4.32 9.43
CA ARG A 60 -8.92 -4.64 9.16
C ARG A 60 -8.73 -6.00 8.49
N VAL A 61 -7.74 -6.10 7.64
CA VAL A 61 -7.31 -7.31 6.93
C VAL A 61 -6.13 -7.97 7.66
N SER A 62 -6.11 -9.30 7.71
CA SER A 62 -4.92 -10.08 8.08
C SER A 62 -3.96 -10.09 6.90
N VAL A 63 -2.89 -9.29 6.97
CA VAL A 63 -1.97 -9.09 5.85
C VAL A 63 -0.91 -10.18 5.81
N ASN A 64 -0.80 -10.88 4.69
CA ASN A 64 0.26 -11.84 4.42
C ASN A 64 1.24 -11.27 3.39
N TRP A 65 2.53 -11.44 3.67
CA TRP A 65 3.57 -10.89 2.80
C TRP A 65 3.48 -11.49 1.38
N SER A 66 3.49 -10.62 0.38
CA SER A 66 3.29 -10.96 -1.04
C SER A 66 1.95 -11.61 -1.40
N GLY A 67 0.98 -11.61 -0.49
CA GLY A 67 -0.38 -12.04 -0.73
C GLY A 67 -1.28 -10.92 -1.28
N PHE A 68 -2.45 -11.28 -1.79
CA PHE A 68 -3.47 -10.32 -2.23
C PHE A 68 -4.02 -9.48 -1.07
N SER A 69 -3.92 -9.99 0.15
CA SER A 69 -4.29 -9.28 1.38
C SER A 69 -3.55 -7.94 1.56
N GLN A 70 -2.36 -7.76 0.96
CA GLN A 70 -1.71 -6.44 0.91
C GLN A 70 -2.51 -5.45 0.05
N VAL A 71 -3.01 -5.90 -1.10
CA VAL A 71 -3.86 -5.07 -1.98
C VAL A 71 -5.18 -4.75 -1.28
N GLN A 72 -5.80 -5.74 -0.62
CA GLN A 72 -7.03 -5.53 0.14
C GLN A 72 -6.85 -4.47 1.24
N ALA A 73 -5.73 -4.50 1.98
CA ALA A 73 -5.43 -3.50 2.99
C ALA A 73 -5.28 -2.09 2.38
N THR A 74 -4.64 -1.99 1.21
CA THR A 74 -4.53 -0.73 0.48
C THR A 74 -5.90 -0.22 0.02
N LEU A 75 -6.75 -1.09 -0.53
CA LEU A 75 -8.11 -0.71 -0.94
C LEU A 75 -8.93 -0.22 0.27
N LYS A 76 -8.83 -0.89 1.42
CA LYS A 76 -9.48 -0.42 2.66
C LYS A 76 -9.02 0.96 3.11
N LEU A 77 -7.76 1.29 2.90
CA LEU A 77 -7.24 2.64 3.16
C LEU A 77 -7.84 3.67 2.19
N LEU A 78 -7.88 3.37 0.90
CA LEU A 78 -8.48 4.27 -0.10
C LEU A 78 -9.98 4.44 0.12
N GLU A 79 -10.72 3.37 0.44
CA GLU A 79 -12.14 3.42 0.85
C GLU A 79 -12.35 4.32 2.07
N LEU A 80 -11.45 4.25 3.08
CA LEU A 80 -11.51 5.11 4.26
C LEU A 80 -11.27 6.59 3.89
N VAL A 81 -10.28 6.88 3.03
CA VAL A 81 -10.05 8.24 2.50
C VAL A 81 -11.33 8.78 1.86
N GLU A 82 -11.94 8.01 0.94
CA GLU A 82 -13.17 8.42 0.25
C GLU A 82 -14.34 8.63 1.21
N SER A 83 -14.45 7.78 2.24
CA SER A 83 -15.54 7.85 3.23
C SER A 83 -15.54 9.13 4.06
N THR A 84 -14.38 9.75 4.27
CA THR A 84 -14.26 11.02 5.03
C THR A 84 -14.80 12.21 4.25
N LYS A 85 -15.04 12.08 2.95
CA LYS A 85 -15.44 13.16 2.03
C LYS A 85 -14.49 14.36 2.01
N ARG A 86 -13.30 14.21 2.56
CA ARG A 86 -12.22 15.20 2.45
C ARG A 86 -11.58 15.10 1.06
N LYS A 87 -11.28 16.25 0.46
CA LYS A 87 -10.61 16.30 -0.84
C LYS A 87 -9.14 16.59 -0.65
N TYR A 88 -8.31 15.88 -1.40
CA TYR A 88 -6.85 16.02 -1.40
C TYR A 88 -6.37 16.28 -2.82
N ASP A 89 -5.24 16.96 -2.93
CA ASP A 89 -4.53 17.06 -4.21
C ASP A 89 -3.76 15.75 -4.45
N TYR A 90 -3.17 15.18 -3.38
CA TYR A 90 -2.40 13.95 -3.45
C TYR A 90 -2.68 13.00 -2.29
N ILE A 91 -2.63 11.71 -2.62
CA ILE A 91 -2.67 10.58 -1.68
C ILE A 91 -1.37 9.82 -1.84
N HIS A 92 -0.63 9.69 -0.75
CA HIS A 92 0.69 9.04 -0.69
C HIS A 92 0.58 7.71 0.02
N PHE A 93 0.92 6.61 -0.66
CA PHE A 93 1.08 5.32 0.01
C PHE A 93 2.51 5.16 0.47
N ILE A 94 2.70 5.06 1.78
CA ILE A 94 3.98 4.94 2.45
C ILE A 94 3.99 3.75 3.41
N SER A 95 5.15 3.36 3.90
CA SER A 95 5.30 2.38 4.96
C SER A 95 5.26 3.06 6.33
N GLY A 96 4.76 2.39 7.36
CA GLY A 96 4.85 2.86 8.74
C GLY A 96 6.27 2.96 9.30
N GLN A 97 7.29 2.63 8.52
CA GLN A 97 8.70 2.71 8.86
C GLN A 97 9.46 3.79 8.06
N ASP A 98 8.76 4.50 7.19
CA ASP A 98 9.35 5.60 6.42
C ASP A 98 9.45 6.87 7.26
N LEU A 99 10.23 7.83 6.77
CA LEU A 99 10.26 9.21 7.27
C LEU A 99 10.36 10.17 6.09
N PRO A 100 9.69 11.33 6.14
CA PRO A 100 9.81 12.32 5.09
C PRO A 100 11.23 12.89 5.05
N LEU A 101 11.80 13.00 3.85
CA LEU A 101 13.14 13.57 3.62
C LEU A 101 13.12 15.08 3.38
N MET A 102 11.93 15.65 3.26
CA MET A 102 11.75 17.07 2.95
C MET A 102 10.58 17.66 3.74
N SER A 103 10.60 18.96 3.94
CA SER A 103 9.49 19.70 4.54
C SER A 103 8.27 19.74 3.62
N HIS A 104 7.10 20.09 4.17
CA HIS A 104 5.87 20.28 3.38
C HIS A 104 6.08 21.23 2.20
N ALA A 105 6.67 22.42 2.46
CA ALA A 105 6.91 23.40 1.40
C ALA A 105 7.84 22.89 0.28
N GLN A 106 8.85 22.09 0.63
CA GLN A 106 9.73 21.47 -0.37
C GLN A 106 9.01 20.38 -1.16
N MET A 107 8.10 19.62 -0.52
CA MET A 107 7.29 18.61 -1.20
C MET A 107 6.32 19.27 -2.18
N ASP A 108 5.63 20.33 -1.78
CA ASP A 108 4.75 21.11 -2.66
C ASP A 108 5.54 21.64 -3.86
N ALA A 109 6.66 22.31 -3.61
CA ALA A 109 7.51 22.86 -4.66
C ALA A 109 8.02 21.78 -5.63
N TYR A 110 8.37 20.59 -5.11
CA TYR A 110 8.76 19.47 -5.96
C TYR A 110 7.61 19.01 -6.86
N ILE A 111 6.42 18.81 -6.30
CA ILE A 111 5.23 18.42 -7.06
C ILE A 111 4.89 19.47 -8.12
N GLU A 112 4.87 20.74 -7.75
CA GLU A 112 4.61 21.86 -8.67
C GLU A 112 5.63 21.90 -9.81
N SER A 113 6.91 21.65 -9.52
CA SER A 113 7.97 21.60 -10.53
C SER A 113 7.81 20.47 -11.54
N LYS A 114 7.13 19.38 -11.15
CA LYS A 114 6.84 18.23 -12.02
C LYS A 114 5.49 18.33 -12.73
N GLY A 115 4.66 19.30 -12.35
CA GLY A 115 3.30 19.50 -12.81
C GLY A 115 2.27 18.89 -11.88
N VAL A 116 1.43 19.74 -11.29
CA VAL A 116 0.30 19.30 -10.47
C VAL A 116 -0.67 18.50 -11.33
N GLY A 117 -1.14 17.38 -10.78
CA GLY A 117 -2.01 16.43 -11.50
C GLY A 117 -1.29 15.20 -12.06
N ASN A 118 0.04 15.22 -12.10
CA ASN A 118 0.83 14.04 -12.48
C ASN A 118 0.77 12.95 -11.41
N GLN A 119 0.77 11.67 -11.85
CA GLN A 119 0.86 10.52 -10.98
C GLN A 119 2.33 10.13 -10.77
N PHE A 120 2.75 10.00 -9.52
CA PHE A 120 4.11 9.58 -9.18
C PHE A 120 4.08 8.10 -8.83
N VAL A 121 4.24 7.28 -9.84
CA VAL A 121 4.30 5.82 -9.75
C VAL A 121 5.55 5.31 -10.45
N GLU A 122 6.21 4.32 -9.87
CA GLU A 122 7.32 3.65 -10.53
C GLU A 122 6.78 2.74 -11.64
N VAL A 123 7.34 2.85 -12.83
CA VAL A 123 6.96 2.03 -13.98
C VAL A 123 8.21 1.37 -14.54
N ASN A 124 8.30 0.06 -14.38
CA ASN A 124 9.42 -0.76 -14.88
C ASN A 124 8.90 -1.83 -15.83
N ASP A 125 9.78 -2.30 -16.72
CA ASP A 125 9.49 -3.44 -17.57
C ASP A 125 9.18 -4.69 -16.73
N ILE A 126 8.16 -5.43 -17.18
CA ILE A 126 7.66 -6.61 -16.50
C ILE A 126 8.36 -7.91 -16.92
N ASP A 127 9.18 -7.93 -17.96
CA ASP A 127 9.65 -9.18 -18.57
C ASP A 127 10.28 -10.15 -17.56
N SER A 128 11.12 -9.65 -16.66
CA SER A 128 11.70 -10.46 -15.58
C SER A 128 10.68 -10.98 -14.55
N TYR A 129 9.48 -10.42 -14.52
CA TYR A 129 8.42 -10.73 -13.54
C TYR A 129 7.14 -11.31 -14.17
N LYS A 130 7.09 -11.43 -15.48
CA LYS A 130 5.93 -11.90 -16.26
C LYS A 130 5.36 -13.23 -15.75
N TRP A 131 6.23 -14.11 -15.26
CA TRP A 131 5.83 -15.36 -14.64
C TRP A 131 4.89 -15.20 -13.43
N ARG A 132 4.97 -14.09 -12.69
CA ARG A 132 4.08 -13.80 -11.55
C ARG A 132 2.63 -13.60 -11.98
N LEU A 133 2.40 -13.19 -13.21
CA LEU A 133 1.08 -12.94 -13.77
C LEU A 133 0.57 -14.13 -14.58
N THR A 134 1.47 -14.90 -15.19
CA THR A 134 1.12 -16.01 -16.08
C THR A 134 0.99 -17.37 -15.37
N GLN A 135 1.44 -17.47 -14.12
CA GLN A 135 1.39 -18.70 -13.33
C GLN A 135 0.58 -18.50 -12.04
N TYR A 136 0.03 -19.58 -11.51
CA TYR A 136 -0.63 -19.56 -10.21
C TYR A 136 0.40 -19.79 -9.10
N SER A 137 0.23 -19.07 -7.99
CA SER A 137 0.94 -19.28 -6.74
C SER A 137 -0.07 -19.65 -5.66
N PHE A 138 0.08 -20.83 -5.05
CA PHE A 138 -0.95 -21.39 -4.17
C PHE A 138 -0.77 -20.99 -2.70
N PHE A 139 0.44 -20.58 -2.31
CA PHE A 139 0.77 -20.36 -0.90
C PHE A 139 0.98 -18.90 -0.51
N ARG A 140 0.64 -17.93 -1.38
CA ARG A 140 0.90 -16.50 -1.09
C ARG A 140 0.11 -15.99 0.11
N GLU A 141 -1.10 -16.49 0.31
CA GLU A 141 -1.93 -16.14 1.48
C GLU A 141 -1.67 -17.03 2.71
N ASN A 142 -0.77 -18.01 2.62
CA ASN A 142 -0.43 -18.81 3.77
C ASN A 142 0.53 -18.05 4.69
N PRO A 143 0.25 -17.95 6.02
CA PRO A 143 1.14 -17.30 6.99
C PRO A 143 2.58 -17.87 7.01
N ASN A 144 2.72 -19.12 6.61
CA ASN A 144 3.99 -19.82 6.54
C ASN A 144 4.70 -19.74 5.19
N ASN A 145 4.22 -18.90 4.26
CA ASN A 145 4.74 -18.81 2.90
C ASN A 145 6.25 -18.52 2.80
N ARG A 146 6.84 -17.95 3.86
CA ARG A 146 8.30 -17.68 3.97
C ARG A 146 9.10 -18.90 4.38
N LYS A 147 8.50 -19.96 4.96
CA LYS A 147 9.21 -21.18 5.35
C LYS A 147 9.73 -21.90 4.11
N LYS A 148 10.93 -22.49 4.24
CA LYS A 148 11.65 -23.15 3.13
C LYS A 148 10.78 -24.19 2.40
N LEU A 149 10.02 -24.99 3.16
CA LEU A 149 9.14 -26.02 2.58
C LEU A 149 8.09 -25.41 1.63
N TYR A 150 7.35 -24.38 2.07
CA TYR A 150 6.33 -23.72 1.25
C TYR A 150 6.92 -23.05 0.03
N ARG A 151 8.11 -22.46 0.15
CA ARG A 151 8.84 -21.86 -0.99
C ARG A 151 9.25 -22.91 -2.02
N LEU A 152 9.78 -24.04 -1.58
CA LEU A 152 10.19 -25.14 -2.48
C LEU A 152 8.97 -25.75 -3.17
N THR A 153 7.88 -25.99 -2.43
CA THR A 153 6.62 -26.51 -3.00
C THR A 153 6.04 -25.55 -4.03
N ASP A 154 6.04 -24.25 -3.75
CA ASP A 154 5.56 -23.23 -4.70
C ASP A 154 6.41 -23.18 -5.98
N ILE A 155 7.73 -23.34 -5.85
CA ILE A 155 8.64 -23.44 -7.00
C ILE A 155 8.34 -24.72 -7.83
N ALA A 156 8.22 -25.86 -7.18
CA ALA A 156 7.92 -27.13 -7.86
C ALA A 156 6.58 -27.07 -8.59
N LEU A 157 5.53 -26.56 -7.94
CA LEU A 157 4.22 -26.42 -8.56
C LEU A 157 4.24 -25.44 -9.74
N ARG A 158 5.03 -24.38 -9.70
CA ARG A 158 5.21 -23.47 -10.84
C ARG A 158 5.93 -24.12 -12.00
N LEU A 159 6.96 -24.90 -11.73
CA LEU A 159 7.67 -25.67 -12.79
C LEU A 159 6.74 -26.66 -13.48
N ILE A 160 5.89 -27.34 -12.73
CA ILE A 160 4.88 -28.27 -13.28
C ILE A 160 3.84 -27.52 -14.13
N GLN A 161 3.48 -26.28 -13.75
CA GLN A 161 2.52 -25.47 -14.50
C GLN A 161 3.06 -24.97 -15.85
N MET A 162 4.36 -24.72 -15.95
CA MET A 162 4.97 -24.04 -17.11
C MET A 162 4.53 -24.61 -18.47
N PRO A 163 4.50 -25.93 -18.69
CA PRO A 163 4.10 -26.47 -19.97
C PRO A 163 2.60 -26.51 -20.23
N PHE A 164 1.76 -26.47 -19.17
CA PHE A 164 0.32 -26.78 -19.30
C PHE A 164 -0.60 -25.62 -18.97
N ILE A 165 -0.19 -24.71 -18.08
CA ILE A 165 -1.06 -23.67 -17.54
C ILE A 165 -0.43 -22.30 -17.73
N ARG A 166 -1.06 -21.49 -18.59
CA ARG A 166 -0.75 -20.05 -18.71
C ARG A 166 -2.03 -19.26 -18.49
N ARG A 167 -2.02 -18.42 -17.48
CA ARG A 167 -3.09 -17.44 -17.30
C ARG A 167 -3.08 -16.46 -18.47
N GLN A 168 -4.25 -16.28 -19.12
CA GLN A 168 -4.42 -15.38 -20.27
C GLN A 168 -5.26 -14.14 -19.93
N ASN A 169 -5.57 -13.92 -18.66
CA ASN A 169 -6.45 -12.83 -18.20
C ASN A 169 -5.95 -11.43 -18.57
N PHE A 170 -4.69 -11.33 -18.98
CA PHE A 170 -4.05 -10.05 -19.34
C PHE A 170 -3.79 -9.94 -20.85
N LYS A 171 -4.41 -10.79 -21.68
CA LYS A 171 -4.27 -10.70 -23.13
C LYS A 171 -4.86 -9.38 -23.61
N GLY A 172 -4.07 -8.59 -24.33
CA GLY A 172 -4.45 -7.27 -24.81
C GLY A 172 -4.11 -6.10 -23.87
N PHE A 173 -3.53 -6.37 -22.69
CA PHE A 173 -3.01 -5.34 -21.80
C PHE A 173 -1.50 -5.24 -21.88
N GLU A 174 -0.98 -4.02 -21.88
CA GLU A 174 0.41 -3.76 -21.58
C GLU A 174 0.62 -3.87 -20.07
N LEU A 175 1.63 -4.64 -19.67
CA LEU A 175 1.87 -4.94 -18.27
C LEU A 175 3.18 -4.32 -17.82
N TYR A 176 3.12 -3.63 -16.70
CA TYR A 176 4.27 -2.98 -16.08
C TYR A 176 4.41 -3.45 -14.63
N LYS A 177 5.62 -3.34 -14.09
CA LYS A 177 5.90 -3.54 -12.67
C LYS A 177 6.13 -2.18 -12.03
N GLY A 178 5.44 -1.92 -10.92
CA GLY A 178 5.69 -0.74 -10.09
C GLY A 178 6.16 -1.09 -8.69
N SER A 179 6.54 -0.07 -7.95
CA SER A 179 6.71 -0.11 -6.50
C SER A 179 5.36 -0.20 -5.80
N SER A 180 5.38 -0.57 -4.53
CA SER A 180 4.20 -0.42 -3.67
C SER A 180 3.98 1.03 -3.24
N TRP A 181 5.05 1.84 -3.20
CA TRP A 181 4.98 3.27 -2.90
C TRP A 181 4.52 4.05 -4.10
N PHE A 182 3.55 4.93 -3.88
CA PHE A 182 3.05 5.81 -4.92
C PHE A 182 2.52 7.13 -4.32
N SER A 183 2.42 8.14 -5.18
CA SER A 183 1.68 9.36 -4.88
C SER A 183 0.75 9.63 -6.06
N ILE A 184 -0.54 9.55 -5.82
CA ILE A 184 -1.59 9.69 -6.83
C ILE A 184 -2.55 10.82 -6.49
N THR A 185 -3.17 11.39 -7.50
CA THR A 185 -4.22 12.39 -7.30
C THR A 185 -5.50 11.77 -6.73
N TYR A 186 -6.33 12.61 -6.13
CA TYR A 186 -7.64 12.18 -5.64
C TYR A 186 -8.53 11.60 -6.75
N ASP A 187 -8.47 12.17 -7.96
CA ASP A 187 -9.23 11.65 -9.10
C ASP A 187 -8.73 10.28 -9.57
N CYS A 188 -7.41 10.06 -9.55
CA CYS A 188 -6.84 8.74 -9.82
C CYS A 188 -7.29 7.71 -8.77
N MET A 189 -7.30 8.08 -7.48
CA MET A 189 -7.83 7.21 -6.42
C MET A 189 -9.28 6.81 -6.69
N LYS A 190 -10.14 7.78 -7.07
CA LYS A 190 -11.55 7.50 -7.41
C LYS A 190 -11.71 6.59 -8.63
N TYR A 191 -10.80 6.66 -9.57
CA TYR A 191 -10.79 5.75 -10.73
C TYR A 191 -10.41 4.32 -10.33
N ILE A 192 -9.59 4.14 -9.28
CA ILE A 192 -9.17 2.84 -8.75
C ILE A 192 -10.30 2.16 -7.97
N LEU A 193 -11.11 2.92 -7.22
CA LEU A 193 -12.24 2.43 -6.42
C LEU A 193 -13.49 2.18 -7.26
#